data_d533d1ed076d5eaf38e65173cbb3eba1
#
_entry.id   d533d1ed076d5eaf38e65173cbb3eba1
#
_cell.length_a   1.000
_cell.length_b   1.000
_cell.length_c   1.000
_cell.angle_alpha   90.00
_cell.angle_beta   90.00
_cell.angle_gamma   90.00
#
_symmetry.space_group_name_H-M   'P 1'
#
loop_
_entity.id
_entity.type
_entity.pdbx_description
1 polymer ?
#
loop_
_entity_poly.entity_id
_entity_poly.type
_entity_poly.pdbx_seq_one_letter_code
_entity_poly.pdbx_strand_id
1 'polypeptide(L)'
;VIGTGTPALTARNLSVALGGREIFAGVDLDLYPGELVGLLGPNGAGKTTLMRALMGLIPSRGTVTAGRFGYVPQNHDFAWSYPISVRECVLSGRLGQRKLWQRWSAADYQAASEAIEAVNLTDLALRPIGELSGGQKQRVLVARALSTQPDVLFLDEPFTGMDLPRSEELMEVIRRLTDSGMAVLMVSHNLAEARQFSDRLVLLRAGIRAMGTPEELNRPEPWMETFDIARDSTHLRAIGIEVPN
;
A
#
# COMPACT_ATOMS: atom_id res chain seq x y z
N VAL A 1 -0.03 18.19 9.03
CA VAL A 1 -0.79 18.98 8.03
C VAL A 1 -1.24 18.00 6.96
N ILE A 2 -2.53 17.61 6.97
CA ILE A 2 -3.15 16.78 5.93
C ILE A 2 -2.88 17.48 4.59
N GLY A 3 -2.42 16.73 3.58
CA GLY A 3 -1.90 17.22 2.32
C GLY A 3 -2.68 18.38 1.72
N THR A 4 -1.99 19.49 1.55
CA THR A 4 -2.52 20.68 0.90
C THR A 4 -2.11 20.64 -0.56
N GLY A 5 -3.05 20.47 -1.48
CA GLY A 5 -2.75 20.44 -2.91
C GLY A 5 -3.77 19.62 -3.70
N THR A 6 -3.43 19.36 -4.96
CA THR A 6 -4.22 18.46 -5.80
C THR A 6 -3.98 17.02 -5.39
N PRO A 7 -5.02 16.24 -5.07
CA PRO A 7 -4.86 14.83 -4.72
C PRO A 7 -4.24 14.02 -5.88
N ALA A 8 -3.39 13.07 -5.57
CA ALA A 8 -2.87 12.09 -6.52
C ALA A 8 -3.95 11.04 -6.89
N LEU A 9 -4.91 10.82 -5.98
CA LEU A 9 -6.08 9.99 -6.20
C LEU A 9 -7.29 10.60 -5.48
N THR A 10 -8.43 10.58 -6.16
CA THR A 10 -9.74 10.98 -5.61
C THR A 10 -10.76 9.89 -5.88
N ALA A 11 -11.43 9.41 -4.85
CA ALA A 11 -12.59 8.54 -4.95
C ALA A 11 -13.83 9.23 -4.38
N ARG A 12 -14.98 9.11 -5.07
CA ARG A 12 -16.26 9.71 -4.63
C ARG A 12 -17.38 8.69 -4.75
N ASN A 13 -18.11 8.53 -3.66
CA ASN A 13 -19.26 7.62 -3.51
C ASN A 13 -18.95 6.21 -4.02
N LEU A 14 -17.73 5.73 -3.75
CA LEU A 14 -17.25 4.44 -4.24
C LEU A 14 -17.94 3.31 -3.49
N SER A 15 -18.57 2.40 -4.23
CA SER A 15 -19.29 1.26 -3.67
C SER A 15 -19.01 0.01 -4.47
N VAL A 16 -18.87 -1.13 -3.78
CA VAL A 16 -18.57 -2.44 -4.39
C VAL A 16 -19.53 -3.49 -3.87
N ALA A 17 -20.10 -4.27 -4.80
CA ALA A 17 -20.85 -5.48 -4.51
C ALA A 17 -20.24 -6.66 -5.27
N LEU A 18 -19.99 -7.78 -4.60
CA LEU A 18 -19.46 -9.01 -5.16
C LEU A 18 -20.42 -10.17 -4.87
N GLY A 19 -20.79 -10.94 -5.91
CA GLY A 19 -21.71 -12.05 -5.76
C GLY A 19 -23.08 -11.64 -5.18
N GLY A 20 -23.55 -10.45 -5.48
CA GLY A 20 -24.81 -9.91 -4.95
C GLY A 20 -24.74 -9.38 -3.51
N ARG A 21 -23.61 -9.48 -2.84
CA ARG A 21 -23.39 -8.95 -1.49
C ARG A 21 -22.63 -7.63 -1.56
N GLU A 22 -23.15 -6.60 -0.91
CA GLU A 22 -22.43 -5.33 -0.73
C GLU A 22 -21.25 -5.55 0.21
N ILE A 23 -20.07 -5.14 -0.24
CA ILE A 23 -18.82 -5.20 0.55
C ILE A 23 -18.64 -3.88 1.30
N PHE A 24 -18.81 -2.79 0.59
CA PHE A 24 -18.83 -1.44 1.17
C PHE A 24 -19.59 -0.48 0.25
N ALA A 25 -20.08 0.62 0.81
CA ALA A 25 -20.79 1.65 0.09
C ALA A 25 -20.38 3.06 0.52
N GLY A 26 -20.49 4.01 -0.42
CA GLY A 26 -20.37 5.44 -0.16
C GLY A 26 -18.99 5.88 0.32
N VAL A 27 -17.92 5.25 -0.14
CA VAL A 27 -16.55 5.61 0.27
C VAL A 27 -16.08 6.84 -0.51
N ASP A 28 -15.74 7.90 0.25
CA ASP A 28 -15.03 9.08 -0.23
C ASP A 28 -13.60 9.06 0.33
N LEU A 29 -12.60 9.16 -0.54
CA LEU A 29 -11.19 9.10 -0.15
C LEU A 29 -10.33 9.92 -1.11
N ASP A 30 -9.48 10.77 -0.54
CA ASP A 30 -8.42 11.46 -1.26
C ASP A 30 -7.06 10.97 -0.76
N LEU A 31 -6.11 10.77 -1.65
CA LEU A 31 -4.69 10.52 -1.33
C LEU A 31 -3.86 11.66 -1.88
N TYR A 32 -3.02 12.24 -1.05
CA TYR A 32 -2.21 13.39 -1.41
C TYR A 32 -0.74 12.99 -1.65
N PRO A 33 -0.04 13.71 -2.55
CA PRO A 33 1.40 13.54 -2.71
C PRO A 33 2.14 13.73 -1.37
N GLY A 34 3.11 12.86 -1.10
CA GLY A 34 3.89 12.92 0.13
C GLY A 34 3.17 12.42 1.38
N GLU A 35 2.07 11.68 1.24
CA GLU A 35 1.28 11.16 2.35
C GLU A 35 1.34 9.63 2.41
N LEU A 36 1.61 9.07 3.60
CA LEU A 36 1.43 7.65 3.91
C LEU A 36 0.11 7.44 4.64
N VAL A 37 -0.85 6.84 3.97
CA VAL A 37 -2.16 6.51 4.52
C VAL A 37 -2.23 5.04 4.92
N GLY A 38 -2.50 4.77 6.21
CA GLY A 38 -2.74 3.44 6.74
C GLY A 38 -4.21 3.04 6.61
N LEU A 39 -4.51 1.98 5.86
CA LEU A 39 -5.86 1.42 5.73
C LEU A 39 -6.02 0.23 6.68
N LEU A 40 -6.82 0.41 7.70
CA LEU A 40 -7.02 -0.54 8.80
C LEU A 40 -8.46 -1.05 8.85
N GLY A 41 -8.64 -2.23 9.39
CA GLY A 41 -9.96 -2.83 9.59
C GLY A 41 -9.85 -4.34 9.83
N PRO A 42 -10.90 -4.98 10.35
CA PRO A 42 -10.89 -6.41 10.60
C PRO A 42 -10.76 -7.24 9.34
N ASN A 43 -10.50 -8.54 9.48
CA ASN A 43 -10.50 -9.46 8.35
C ASN A 43 -11.89 -9.48 7.70
N GLY A 44 -11.93 -9.43 6.38
CA GLY A 44 -13.18 -9.33 5.63
C GLY A 44 -13.82 -7.93 5.58
N ALA A 45 -13.20 -6.90 6.15
CA ALA A 45 -13.70 -5.52 6.09
C ALA A 45 -13.74 -4.91 4.68
N GLY A 46 -13.09 -5.55 3.71
CA GLY A 46 -13.05 -5.07 2.33
C GLY A 46 -11.81 -4.27 1.96
N LYS A 47 -10.72 -4.30 2.77
CA LYS A 47 -9.49 -3.52 2.52
C LYS A 47 -8.88 -3.77 1.14
N THR A 48 -8.57 -5.02 0.82
CA THR A 48 -8.05 -5.41 -0.51
C THR A 48 -9.07 -5.13 -1.62
N THR A 49 -10.36 -5.28 -1.32
CA THR A 49 -11.45 -4.94 -2.26
C THR A 49 -11.49 -3.44 -2.55
N LEU A 50 -11.34 -2.60 -1.53
CA LEU A 50 -11.24 -1.15 -1.69
C LEU A 50 -10.03 -0.78 -2.54
N MET A 51 -8.85 -1.32 -2.24
CA MET A 51 -7.65 -1.07 -3.06
C MET A 51 -7.86 -1.48 -4.52
N ARG A 52 -8.43 -2.66 -4.78
CA ARG A 52 -8.71 -3.13 -6.14
C ARG A 52 -9.73 -2.24 -6.87
N ALA A 53 -10.73 -1.71 -6.15
CA ALA A 53 -11.70 -0.77 -6.71
C ALA A 53 -11.05 0.59 -7.03
N LEU A 54 -10.18 1.11 -6.15
CA LEU A 54 -9.41 2.34 -6.38
C LEU A 54 -8.48 2.23 -7.60
N MET A 55 -7.96 1.04 -7.87
CA MET A 55 -7.14 0.73 -9.06
C MET A 55 -7.97 0.41 -10.32
N GLY A 56 -9.31 0.38 -10.23
CA GLY A 56 -10.16 -0.01 -11.35
C GLY A 56 -10.05 -1.48 -11.75
N LEU A 57 -9.53 -2.35 -10.89
CA LEU A 57 -9.32 -3.79 -11.16
C LEU A 57 -10.58 -4.63 -10.95
N ILE A 58 -11.62 -4.06 -10.35
CA ILE A 58 -12.93 -4.69 -10.13
C ILE A 58 -14.04 -3.70 -10.41
N PRO A 59 -15.23 -4.19 -10.83
CA PRO A 59 -16.40 -3.32 -11.03
C PRO A 59 -16.79 -2.60 -9.73
N SER A 60 -17.03 -1.29 -9.84
CA SER A 60 -17.48 -0.45 -8.73
C SER A 60 -18.48 0.59 -9.21
N ARG A 61 -19.27 1.15 -8.30
CA ARG A 61 -20.08 2.35 -8.53
C ARG A 61 -19.36 3.55 -7.92
N GLY A 62 -19.68 4.75 -8.40
CA GLY A 62 -18.98 5.97 -8.01
C GLY A 62 -17.91 6.36 -9.03
N THR A 63 -17.02 7.26 -8.65
CA THR A 63 -15.93 7.74 -9.52
C THR A 63 -14.59 7.62 -8.82
N VAL A 64 -13.57 7.21 -9.58
CA VAL A 64 -12.18 7.27 -9.16
C VAL A 64 -11.40 8.02 -10.21
N THR A 65 -10.68 9.05 -9.78
CA THR A 65 -9.71 9.77 -10.61
C THR A 65 -8.35 9.57 -9.98
N ALA A 66 -7.44 8.98 -10.72
CA ALA A 66 -6.07 8.73 -10.26
C ALA A 66 -5.10 8.89 -11.42
N GLY A 67 -3.85 9.21 -11.11
CA GLY A 67 -2.74 9.06 -12.01
C GLY A 67 -2.34 7.58 -12.21
N ARG A 68 -1.08 7.35 -12.52
CA ARG A 68 -0.53 5.99 -12.59
C ARG A 68 -0.39 5.42 -11.19
N PHE A 69 -0.62 4.12 -11.04
CA PHE A 69 -0.41 3.44 -9.77
C PHE A 69 0.59 2.28 -9.89
N GLY A 70 1.30 2.03 -8.78
CA GLY A 70 2.05 0.82 -8.52
C GLY A 70 1.32 -0.03 -7.48
N TYR A 71 1.40 -1.36 -7.58
CA TYR A 71 0.74 -2.25 -6.63
C TYR A 71 1.65 -3.39 -6.20
N VAL A 72 1.75 -3.58 -4.90
CA VAL A 72 2.42 -4.71 -4.25
C VAL A 72 1.35 -5.52 -3.51
N PRO A 73 0.94 -6.70 -4.02
CA PRO A 73 -0.08 -7.53 -3.39
C PRO A 73 0.47 -8.30 -2.18
N GLN A 74 -0.41 -8.68 -1.25
CA GLN A 74 -0.09 -9.47 -0.06
C GLN A 74 0.48 -10.85 -0.41
N ASN A 75 -0.20 -11.58 -1.30
CA ASN A 75 0.21 -12.90 -1.75
C ASN A 75 0.84 -12.81 -3.14
N HIS A 76 2.04 -13.30 -3.24
CA HIS A 76 2.78 -13.36 -4.49
C HIS A 76 2.95 -14.82 -4.89
N ASP A 77 2.14 -15.31 -5.81
CA ASP A 77 2.46 -16.51 -6.60
C ASP A 77 3.62 -16.20 -7.57
N PHE A 78 4.64 -15.52 -7.03
CA PHE A 78 5.79 -15.14 -7.82
C PHE A 78 6.76 -16.33 -7.87
N ALA A 79 7.05 -16.79 -9.08
CA ALA A 79 7.97 -17.93 -9.29
C ALA A 79 9.42 -17.48 -9.00
N TRP A 80 9.78 -17.39 -7.71
CA TRP A 80 11.11 -17.01 -7.29
C TRP A 80 12.23 -17.93 -7.79
N SER A 81 11.88 -19.15 -8.19
CA SER A 81 12.81 -20.09 -8.82
C SER A 81 13.10 -19.77 -10.29
N TYR A 82 12.41 -18.78 -10.87
CA TYR A 82 12.65 -18.43 -12.26
C TYR A 82 14.02 -17.75 -12.42
N PRO A 83 14.83 -18.16 -13.42
CA PRO A 83 16.23 -17.72 -13.53
C PRO A 83 16.35 -16.33 -14.20
N ILE A 84 15.78 -15.32 -13.56
CA ILE A 84 15.91 -13.91 -13.98
C ILE A 84 16.62 -13.10 -12.90
N SER A 85 17.31 -12.06 -13.32
CA SER A 85 17.93 -11.09 -12.43
C SER A 85 16.92 -10.14 -11.78
N VAL A 86 17.33 -9.47 -10.71
CA VAL A 86 16.54 -8.37 -10.10
C VAL A 86 16.14 -7.34 -11.15
N ARG A 87 17.07 -6.93 -12.00
CA ARG A 87 16.82 -5.94 -13.06
C ARG A 87 15.74 -6.40 -14.04
N GLU A 88 15.78 -7.65 -14.49
CA GLU A 88 14.77 -8.20 -15.40
C GLU A 88 13.41 -8.31 -14.71
N CYS A 89 13.38 -8.71 -13.45
CA CYS A 89 12.18 -8.74 -12.64
C CYS A 89 11.57 -7.32 -12.53
N VAL A 90 12.35 -6.31 -12.22
CA VAL A 90 11.88 -4.93 -12.09
C VAL A 90 11.42 -4.37 -13.44
N LEU A 91 12.16 -4.62 -14.52
CA LEU A 91 11.74 -4.28 -15.88
C LEU A 91 10.39 -4.88 -16.26
N SER A 92 10.07 -6.09 -15.77
CA SER A 92 8.79 -6.74 -16.06
C SER A 92 7.58 -5.93 -15.56
N GLY A 93 7.75 -5.06 -14.57
CA GLY A 93 6.71 -4.13 -14.11
C GLY A 93 6.20 -3.18 -15.20
N ARG A 94 7.03 -2.89 -16.19
CA ARG A 94 6.71 -1.99 -17.30
C ARG A 94 6.02 -2.68 -18.49
N LEU A 95 5.78 -4.00 -18.43
CA LEU A 95 5.18 -4.75 -19.54
C LEU A 95 3.82 -4.18 -19.98
N GLY A 96 3.01 -3.71 -19.06
CA GLY A 96 1.70 -3.12 -19.36
C GLY A 96 1.75 -1.78 -20.09
N GLN A 97 2.91 -1.12 -20.13
CA GLN A 97 3.09 0.20 -20.75
C GLN A 97 3.59 0.11 -22.20
N ARG A 98 3.77 -1.10 -22.75
CA ARG A 98 4.40 -1.33 -24.05
C ARG A 98 3.68 -2.42 -24.87
N LYS A 99 3.90 -2.41 -26.17
CA LYS A 99 3.43 -3.49 -27.05
C LYS A 99 4.35 -4.72 -26.92
N LEU A 100 3.81 -5.92 -26.97
CA LEU A 100 4.53 -7.19 -26.74
C LEU A 100 5.78 -7.37 -27.61
N TRP A 101 5.76 -6.87 -28.84
CA TRP A 101 6.89 -6.96 -29.79
C TRP A 101 7.90 -5.82 -29.70
N GLN A 102 7.68 -4.87 -28.81
CA GLN A 102 8.56 -3.71 -28.65
C GLN A 102 9.77 -4.09 -27.77
N ARG A 103 10.98 -3.75 -28.20
CA ARG A 103 12.17 -3.92 -27.35
C ARG A 103 12.17 -2.92 -26.20
N TRP A 104 12.87 -3.25 -25.11
CA TRP A 104 13.09 -2.31 -24.03
C TRP A 104 13.83 -1.07 -24.52
N SER A 105 13.32 0.10 -24.20
CA SER A 105 13.94 1.39 -24.50
C SER A 105 14.96 1.78 -23.42
N ALA A 106 15.80 2.77 -23.72
CA ALA A 106 16.70 3.36 -22.72
C ALA A 106 15.91 3.92 -21.51
N ALA A 107 14.74 4.51 -21.75
CA ALA A 107 13.87 5.02 -20.68
C ALA A 107 13.33 3.90 -19.78
N ASP A 108 13.05 2.71 -20.32
CA ASP A 108 12.64 1.56 -19.50
C ASP A 108 13.75 1.08 -18.58
N TYR A 109 14.98 0.99 -19.10
CA TYR A 109 16.15 0.64 -18.30
C TYR A 109 16.44 1.70 -17.23
N GLN A 110 16.31 2.97 -17.57
CA GLN A 110 16.49 4.08 -16.64
C GLN A 110 15.49 3.99 -15.49
N ALA A 111 14.19 3.86 -15.80
CA ALA A 111 13.15 3.73 -14.79
C ALA A 111 13.32 2.50 -13.88
N ALA A 112 13.78 1.38 -14.45
CA ALA A 112 14.09 0.19 -13.64
C ALA A 112 15.33 0.42 -12.75
N SER A 113 16.36 1.11 -13.23
CA SER A 113 17.55 1.44 -12.45
C SER A 113 17.22 2.35 -11.28
N GLU A 114 16.46 3.42 -11.52
CA GLU A 114 15.99 4.36 -10.49
C GLU A 114 15.13 3.63 -9.42
N ALA A 115 14.25 2.73 -9.85
CA ALA A 115 13.43 1.93 -8.95
C ALA A 115 14.27 0.97 -8.08
N ILE A 116 15.31 0.35 -8.63
CA ILE A 116 16.24 -0.52 -7.90
C ILE A 116 17.06 0.29 -6.88
N GLU A 117 17.53 1.46 -7.27
CA GLU A 117 18.25 2.39 -6.39
C GLU A 117 17.37 2.86 -5.23
N ALA A 118 16.12 3.25 -5.51
CA ALA A 118 15.17 3.72 -4.50
C ALA A 118 14.94 2.70 -3.36
N VAL A 119 15.09 1.40 -3.64
CA VAL A 119 14.92 0.33 -2.66
C VAL A 119 16.26 -0.25 -2.14
N ASN A 120 17.38 0.41 -2.40
CA ASN A 120 18.73 -0.01 -1.98
C ASN A 120 19.10 -1.43 -2.47
N LEU A 121 18.90 -1.75 -3.75
CA LEU A 121 19.24 -3.04 -4.35
C LEU A 121 20.21 -2.92 -5.54
N THR A 122 20.90 -1.80 -5.70
CA THR A 122 21.81 -1.54 -6.83
C THR A 122 22.87 -2.60 -6.99
N ASP A 123 23.53 -3.01 -5.88
CA ASP A 123 24.58 -4.02 -5.89
C ASP A 123 24.06 -5.44 -6.21
N LEU A 124 22.74 -5.64 -6.12
CA LEU A 124 22.07 -6.90 -6.40
C LEU A 124 21.34 -6.92 -7.76
N ALA A 125 21.45 -5.85 -8.56
CA ALA A 125 20.69 -5.69 -9.79
C ALA A 125 20.84 -6.85 -10.79
N LEU A 126 22.00 -7.48 -10.84
CA LEU A 126 22.29 -8.62 -11.71
C LEU A 126 22.15 -9.99 -11.04
N ARG A 127 21.88 -10.01 -9.72
CA ARG A 127 21.71 -11.27 -8.97
C ARG A 127 20.40 -11.96 -9.35
N PRO A 128 20.39 -13.29 -9.46
CA PRO A 128 19.15 -14.07 -9.63
C PRO A 128 18.19 -13.84 -8.46
N ILE A 129 16.90 -13.63 -8.75
CA ILE A 129 15.89 -13.37 -7.71
C ILE A 129 15.71 -14.54 -6.74
N GLY A 130 16.02 -15.77 -7.17
CA GLY A 130 15.97 -16.96 -6.33
C GLY A 130 16.94 -16.95 -5.15
N GLU A 131 18.07 -16.25 -5.30
CA GLU A 131 19.14 -16.18 -4.30
C GLU A 131 18.93 -15.07 -3.23
N LEU A 132 17.85 -14.31 -3.34
CA LEU A 132 17.57 -13.19 -2.45
C LEU A 132 16.94 -13.66 -1.13
N SER A 133 17.24 -12.93 -0.05
CA SER A 133 16.52 -13.07 1.22
C SER A 133 15.07 -12.62 1.10
N GLY A 134 14.19 -13.01 2.05
CA GLY A 134 12.78 -12.61 2.06
C GLY A 134 12.59 -11.08 2.00
N GLY A 135 13.33 -10.32 2.79
CA GLY A 135 13.27 -8.84 2.77
C GLY A 135 13.77 -8.24 1.46
N GLN A 136 14.82 -8.83 0.85
CA GLN A 136 15.28 -8.40 -0.48
C GLN A 136 14.24 -8.68 -1.55
N LYS A 137 13.57 -9.85 -1.50
CA LYS A 137 12.46 -10.19 -2.39
C LYS A 137 11.32 -9.18 -2.30
N GLN A 138 10.95 -8.80 -1.07
CA GLN A 138 9.90 -7.79 -0.88
C GLN A 138 10.30 -6.43 -1.48
N ARG A 139 11.55 -6.00 -1.28
CA ARG A 139 12.06 -4.77 -1.92
C ARG A 139 12.09 -4.86 -3.44
N VAL A 140 12.37 -6.03 -4.03
CA VAL A 140 12.25 -6.23 -5.49
C VAL A 140 10.81 -6.02 -5.98
N LEU A 141 9.80 -6.46 -5.23
CA LEU A 141 8.40 -6.25 -5.60
C LEU A 141 8.01 -4.76 -5.52
N VAL A 142 8.50 -4.05 -4.51
CA VAL A 142 8.34 -2.60 -4.42
C VAL A 142 9.03 -1.92 -5.61
N ALA A 143 10.29 -2.26 -5.92
CA ALA A 143 11.00 -1.71 -7.09
C ALA A 143 10.26 -2.00 -8.40
N ARG A 144 9.71 -3.21 -8.56
CA ARG A 144 8.90 -3.57 -9.72
C ARG A 144 7.65 -2.68 -9.86
N ALA A 145 6.98 -2.37 -8.76
CA ALA A 145 5.87 -1.44 -8.76
C ALA A 145 6.33 -0.01 -9.09
N LEU A 146 7.44 0.45 -8.50
CA LEU A 146 8.02 1.77 -8.74
C LEU A 146 8.50 1.97 -10.19
N SER A 147 8.94 0.90 -10.86
CA SER A 147 9.40 1.00 -12.26
C SER A 147 8.32 1.49 -13.21
N THR A 148 7.05 1.39 -12.84
CA THR A 148 5.94 2.00 -13.61
C THR A 148 5.89 3.52 -13.49
N GLN A 149 6.72 4.13 -12.64
CA GLN A 149 6.74 5.55 -12.28
C GLN A 149 5.35 6.02 -11.82
N PRO A 150 4.82 5.44 -10.73
CA PRO A 150 3.47 5.70 -10.28
C PRO A 150 3.36 7.03 -9.54
N ASP A 151 2.15 7.62 -9.56
CA ASP A 151 1.78 8.77 -8.72
C ASP A 151 1.27 8.28 -7.34
N VAL A 152 0.73 7.04 -7.30
CA VAL A 152 0.22 6.40 -6.08
C VAL A 152 0.77 4.98 -5.98
N LEU A 153 1.30 4.62 -4.81
CA LEU A 153 1.76 3.27 -4.48
C LEU A 153 0.80 2.59 -3.51
N PHE A 154 0.27 1.45 -3.92
CA PHE A 154 -0.58 0.59 -3.09
C PHE A 154 0.24 -0.58 -2.53
N LEU A 155 0.24 -0.75 -1.21
CA LEU A 155 0.94 -1.80 -0.49
C LEU A 155 -0.08 -2.62 0.31
N ASP A 156 -0.28 -3.88 -0.07
CA ASP A 156 -1.22 -4.78 0.61
C ASP A 156 -0.44 -5.70 1.56
N GLU A 157 -0.41 -5.34 2.85
CA GLU A 157 0.30 -6.05 3.92
C GLU A 157 1.80 -6.32 3.61
N PRO A 158 2.60 -5.30 3.31
CA PRO A 158 3.96 -5.46 2.79
C PRO A 158 4.95 -6.11 3.78
N PHE A 159 4.63 -6.16 5.08
CA PHE A 159 5.51 -6.68 6.13
C PHE A 159 5.20 -8.11 6.56
N THR A 160 4.18 -8.74 5.97
CA THR A 160 3.76 -10.09 6.33
C THR A 160 4.91 -11.09 6.18
N GLY A 161 5.23 -11.81 7.27
CA GLY A 161 6.31 -12.80 7.31
C GLY A 161 7.73 -12.23 7.40
N MET A 162 7.88 -10.93 7.69
CA MET A 162 9.17 -10.28 7.93
C MET A 162 9.48 -10.22 9.44
N ASP A 163 10.76 -10.29 9.78
CA ASP A 163 11.26 -9.97 11.12
C ASP A 163 11.35 -8.43 11.30
N LEU A 164 11.45 -7.97 12.55
CA LEU A 164 11.49 -6.54 12.88
C LEU A 164 12.56 -5.76 12.10
N PRO A 165 13.85 -6.18 12.06
CA PRO A 165 14.86 -5.40 11.35
C PRO A 165 14.56 -5.21 9.87
N ARG A 166 14.00 -6.23 9.21
CA ARG A 166 13.66 -6.15 7.78
C ARG A 166 12.42 -5.31 7.51
N SER A 167 11.44 -5.34 8.42
CA SER A 167 10.27 -4.46 8.32
C SER A 167 10.66 -2.99 8.52
N GLU A 168 11.58 -2.69 9.45
CA GLU A 168 12.13 -1.35 9.63
C GLU A 168 12.88 -0.85 8.37
N GLU A 169 13.76 -1.67 7.77
CA GLU A 169 14.43 -1.33 6.51
C GLU A 169 13.44 -1.02 5.37
N LEU A 170 12.37 -1.80 5.26
CA LEU A 170 11.35 -1.56 4.23
C LEU A 170 10.53 -0.31 4.55
N MET A 171 10.21 -0.06 5.82
CA MET A 171 9.52 1.15 6.25
C MET A 171 10.33 2.41 5.95
N GLU A 172 11.66 2.39 6.17
CA GLU A 172 12.53 3.50 5.78
C GLU A 172 12.50 3.77 4.27
N VAL A 173 12.43 2.72 3.45
CA VAL A 173 12.25 2.87 2.00
C VAL A 173 10.92 3.55 1.71
N ILE A 174 9.81 3.07 2.29
CA ILE A 174 8.47 3.65 2.09
C ILE A 174 8.46 5.12 2.53
N ARG A 175 9.11 5.45 3.65
CA ARG A 175 9.17 6.82 4.15
C ARG A 175 9.92 7.75 3.20
N ARG A 176 11.09 7.33 2.70
CA ARG A 176 11.82 8.10 1.67
C ARG A 176 10.99 8.32 0.41
N LEU A 177 10.19 7.35 0.00
CA LEU A 177 9.30 7.50 -1.15
C LEU A 177 8.21 8.55 -0.89
N THR A 178 7.58 8.53 0.29
CA THR A 178 6.61 9.57 0.66
C THR A 178 7.26 10.94 0.76
N ASP A 179 8.42 11.06 1.38
CA ASP A 179 9.16 12.33 1.51
C ASP A 179 9.56 12.90 0.14
N SER A 180 9.73 12.04 -0.87
CA SER A 180 9.96 12.45 -2.26
C SER A 180 8.68 12.85 -3.03
N GLY A 181 7.51 12.82 -2.38
CA GLY A 181 6.24 13.22 -2.96
C GLY A 181 5.33 12.07 -3.41
N MET A 182 5.70 10.80 -3.19
CA MET A 182 4.84 9.65 -3.51
C MET A 182 3.63 9.60 -2.56
N ALA A 183 2.43 9.44 -3.11
CA ALA A 183 1.26 9.08 -2.30
C ALA A 183 1.27 7.56 -2.04
N VAL A 184 1.14 7.12 -0.79
CA VAL A 184 1.15 5.69 -0.44
C VAL A 184 -0.10 5.32 0.33
N LEU A 185 -0.82 4.29 -0.11
CA LEU A 185 -1.89 3.63 0.64
C LEU A 185 -1.42 2.24 1.06
N MET A 186 -1.28 2.04 2.36
CA MET A 186 -0.77 0.79 2.92
C MET A 186 -1.83 0.09 3.77
N VAL A 187 -2.18 -1.13 3.42
CA VAL A 187 -2.95 -2.02 4.30
C VAL A 187 -2.00 -2.64 5.32
N SER A 188 -2.36 -2.59 6.58
CA SER A 188 -1.67 -3.30 7.66
C SER A 188 -2.68 -4.00 8.58
N HIS A 189 -2.28 -5.14 9.14
CA HIS A 189 -2.98 -5.79 10.25
C HIS A 189 -2.34 -5.44 11.61
N ASN A 190 -1.14 -4.86 11.61
CA ASN A 190 -0.47 -4.36 12.81
C ASN A 190 -0.91 -2.91 13.09
N LEU A 191 -1.87 -2.75 13.99
CA LEU A 191 -2.47 -1.45 14.31
C LEU A 191 -1.47 -0.48 14.94
N ALA A 192 -0.57 -0.98 15.78
CA ALA A 192 0.43 -0.16 16.47
C ALA A 192 1.45 0.42 15.47
N GLU A 193 1.95 -0.43 14.58
CA GLU A 193 2.89 -0.06 13.52
C GLU A 193 2.25 0.94 12.54
N ALA A 194 1.02 0.67 12.09
CA ALA A 194 0.31 1.60 11.21
C ALA A 194 0.09 2.96 11.87
N ARG A 195 -0.25 2.99 13.17
CA ARG A 195 -0.39 4.23 13.94
C ARG A 195 0.90 5.01 14.08
N GLN A 196 2.01 4.30 14.23
CA GLN A 196 3.34 4.91 14.41
C GLN A 196 3.85 5.57 13.13
N PHE A 197 3.59 4.93 11.99
CA PHE A 197 4.25 5.31 10.73
C PHE A 197 3.36 6.05 9.74
N SER A 198 2.02 5.98 9.87
CA SER A 198 1.12 6.65 8.93
C SER A 198 0.89 8.11 9.31
N ASP A 199 0.83 8.98 8.30
CA ASP A 199 0.44 10.38 8.47
C ASP A 199 -1.07 10.51 8.71
N ARG A 200 -1.84 9.60 8.10
CA ARG A 200 -3.29 9.49 8.26
C ARG A 200 -3.72 8.02 8.28
N LEU A 201 -4.78 7.74 9.02
CA LEU A 201 -5.39 6.42 9.13
C LEU A 201 -6.80 6.45 8.55
N VAL A 202 -7.18 5.37 7.91
CA VAL A 202 -8.53 5.10 7.42
C VAL A 202 -9.02 3.80 8.07
N LEU A 203 -10.05 3.88 8.88
CA LEU A 203 -10.68 2.75 9.55
C LEU A 203 -11.87 2.27 8.72
N LEU A 204 -11.78 1.04 8.20
CA LEU A 204 -12.75 0.46 7.27
C LEU A 204 -13.51 -0.71 7.88
N ARG A 205 -14.86 -0.64 7.81
CA ARG A 205 -15.77 -1.76 8.09
C ARG A 205 -17.10 -1.52 7.36
N ALA A 206 -17.30 -2.22 6.24
CA ALA A 206 -18.44 -2.00 5.34
C ALA A 206 -18.60 -0.55 4.83
N GLY A 207 -17.52 0.24 4.85
CA GLY A 207 -17.40 1.65 4.57
C GLY A 207 -16.37 2.28 5.50
N ILE A 208 -15.99 3.54 5.25
CA ILE A 208 -15.09 4.27 6.15
C ILE A 208 -15.85 4.62 7.42
N ARG A 209 -15.36 4.17 8.57
CA ARG A 209 -15.91 4.48 9.91
C ARG A 209 -15.30 5.72 10.50
N ALA A 210 -13.99 5.88 10.31
CA ALA A 210 -13.27 7.08 10.71
C ALA A 210 -12.04 7.27 9.82
N MET A 211 -11.62 8.51 9.69
CA MET A 211 -10.40 8.90 8.98
C MET A 211 -9.83 10.15 9.66
N GLY A 212 -8.52 10.17 9.87
CA GLY A 212 -7.83 11.28 10.50
C GLY A 212 -6.38 10.95 10.79
N THR A 213 -5.64 11.89 11.38
CA THR A 213 -4.29 11.64 11.88
C THR A 213 -4.33 10.66 13.06
N PRO A 214 -3.20 10.01 13.41
CA PRO A 214 -3.13 9.18 14.61
C PRO A 214 -3.58 9.91 15.89
N GLU A 215 -3.31 11.22 15.99
CA GLU A 215 -3.71 12.07 17.11
C GLU A 215 -5.23 12.33 17.13
N GLU A 216 -5.83 12.64 15.98
CA GLU A 216 -7.29 12.84 15.86
C GLU A 216 -8.07 11.57 16.19
N LEU A 217 -7.47 10.41 15.90
CA LEU A 217 -8.03 9.09 16.21
C LEU A 217 -7.56 8.54 17.56
N ASN A 218 -6.95 9.36 18.44
CA ASN A 218 -6.54 8.96 19.78
C ASN A 218 -7.73 8.93 20.78
N ARG A 219 -8.80 8.26 20.37
CA ARG A 219 -10.02 8.03 21.17
C ARG A 219 -10.56 6.63 20.89
N PRO A 220 -11.19 5.95 21.87
CA PRO A 220 -11.56 4.55 21.72
C PRO A 220 -12.70 4.27 20.74
N GLU A 221 -13.66 5.19 20.60
CA GLU A 221 -14.93 4.97 19.89
C GLU A 221 -14.74 4.50 18.44
N PRO A 222 -13.94 5.17 17.58
CA PRO A 222 -13.74 4.72 16.19
C PRO A 222 -13.16 3.31 16.07
N TRP A 223 -12.28 2.96 17.02
CA TRP A 223 -11.65 1.62 17.05
C TRP A 223 -12.62 0.56 17.51
N MET A 224 -13.41 0.86 18.57
CA MET A 224 -14.44 -0.04 19.07
C MET A 224 -15.46 -0.36 17.97
N GLU A 225 -15.97 0.65 17.26
CA GLU A 225 -16.95 0.49 16.19
C GLU A 225 -16.35 -0.28 14.99
N THR A 226 -15.08 0.00 14.65
CA THR A 226 -14.44 -0.65 13.49
C THR A 226 -14.11 -2.10 13.77
N PHE A 227 -13.52 -2.41 14.93
CA PHE A 227 -12.98 -3.73 15.24
C PHE A 227 -13.91 -4.60 16.10
N ASP A 228 -15.06 -4.06 16.53
CA ASP A 228 -16.03 -4.75 17.40
C ASP A 228 -15.40 -5.21 18.72
N ILE A 229 -14.69 -4.31 19.36
CA ILE A 229 -13.98 -4.57 20.62
C ILE A 229 -14.56 -3.73 21.75
N ALA A 230 -14.53 -4.27 22.97
CA ALA A 230 -15.00 -3.56 24.15
C ALA A 230 -14.05 -2.42 24.54
N ARG A 231 -14.56 -1.44 25.30
CA ARG A 231 -13.79 -0.24 25.72
C ARG A 231 -12.59 -0.60 26.60
N ASP A 232 -12.69 -1.65 27.40
CA ASP A 232 -11.64 -2.15 28.28
C ASP A 232 -10.66 -3.12 27.60
N SER A 233 -10.79 -3.29 26.27
CA SER A 233 -9.97 -4.20 25.48
C SER A 233 -8.48 -3.90 25.63
N THR A 234 -7.69 -4.95 25.88
CA THR A 234 -6.23 -4.87 25.89
C THR A 234 -5.66 -4.42 24.54
N HIS A 235 -6.39 -4.62 23.44
CA HIS A 235 -5.97 -4.17 22.11
C HIS A 235 -5.93 -2.64 22.01
N LEU A 236 -6.88 -1.91 22.62
CA LEU A 236 -6.86 -0.44 22.64
C LEU A 236 -5.61 0.08 23.37
N ARG A 237 -5.28 -0.51 24.51
CA ARG A 237 -4.07 -0.15 25.28
C ARG A 237 -2.79 -0.48 24.50
N ALA A 238 -2.75 -1.64 23.83
CA ALA A 238 -1.58 -2.05 23.02
C ALA A 238 -1.28 -1.10 21.87
N ILE A 239 -2.28 -0.43 21.31
CA ILE A 239 -2.12 0.59 20.28
C ILE A 239 -2.00 2.01 20.83
N GLY A 240 -1.86 2.18 22.16
CA GLY A 240 -1.67 3.47 22.81
C GLY A 240 -2.92 4.35 22.86
N ILE A 241 -4.14 3.76 22.79
CA ILE A 241 -5.40 4.49 22.99
C ILE A 241 -5.67 4.59 24.48
N GLU A 242 -5.72 5.81 25.00
CA GLU A 242 -6.10 6.07 26.37
C GLU A 242 -7.61 5.84 26.55
N VAL A 243 -7.94 4.94 27.46
CA VAL A 243 -9.33 4.70 27.88
C VAL A 243 -9.51 5.37 29.24
N PRO A 244 -10.17 6.54 29.29
CA PRO A 244 -10.50 7.15 30.57
C PRO A 244 -11.38 6.21 31.40
N ASN A 245 -11.05 6.06 32.69
CA ASN A 245 -11.82 5.28 33.66
C ASN A 245 -13.25 5.77 33.80
#